data_3e1bffae9d14fe599e553040c5f6d3f7
#
_entry.id   3e1bffae9d14fe599e553040c5f6d3f7
#
_cell.length_a   1.000
_cell.length_b   1.000
_cell.length_c   1.000
_cell.angle_alpha   90.00
_cell.angle_beta   90.00
_cell.angle_gamma   90.00
#
_symmetry.space_group_name_H-M   'P 1'
#
loop_
_entity.id
_entity.type
_entity.pdbx_description
1 polymer ?
#
loop_
_entity_poly.entity_id
_entity_poly.type
_entity_poly.pdbx_seq_one_letter_code
_entity_poly.pdbx_strand_id
1 'polypeptide(L)'
;MRTIQRPDAGRRLILTAAGPTMHAVLHDLSLPSFQRYAQRWGYAVRAVDLPSDGSGADAAAQTAKWAKVRLLREALAGHEMVLWLDADVLLLRDDEDVADHLLPGDFQALALEQVPAEHRVNPNTGVWLLRGPSAVDFLDQVERLGPQPGPWADQGAVLAALGWDRGDESYAWARPGRGSPYLTRTSWLPPGWNQPYVDGRATEDCFNSSAVSYADRPTVDAPHALHFMGLTPQARHRHMSALTALTASAAAIVTDDDHAWRHRVGDVHLTAPQGTPA
;
A
#
# COMPACT_ATOMS: atom_id res chain seq x y z
N MET A 1 -23.46 3.38 27.08
CA MET A 1 -23.08 3.08 25.69
C MET A 1 -23.35 4.33 24.86
N ARG A 2 -22.38 5.21 24.64
CA ARG A 2 -22.53 6.40 23.80
C ARG A 2 -22.26 6.00 22.36
N THR A 3 -23.29 5.98 21.55
CA THR A 3 -23.16 5.88 20.08
C THR A 3 -22.44 7.16 19.62
N ILE A 4 -21.17 7.06 19.30
CA ILE A 4 -20.43 8.12 18.61
C ILE A 4 -20.96 8.06 17.16
N GLN A 5 -21.97 8.88 16.86
CA GLN A 5 -22.32 9.20 15.49
C GLN A 5 -21.13 9.98 14.91
N ARG A 6 -20.30 9.31 14.09
CA ARG A 6 -19.28 10.00 13.30
C ARG A 6 -19.99 10.65 12.11
N PRO A 7 -20.01 11.99 12.01
CA PRO A 7 -20.42 12.64 10.80
C PRO A 7 -19.36 12.31 9.73
N ASP A 8 -19.81 12.06 8.50
CA ASP A 8 -19.00 12.13 7.27
C ASP A 8 -18.44 10.85 6.64
N ALA A 9 -19.13 9.71 6.73
CA ALA A 9 -18.79 8.55 5.89
C ALA A 9 -18.80 8.85 4.36
N GLY A 10 -19.39 9.99 3.95
CA GLY A 10 -19.39 10.48 2.56
C GLY A 10 -18.18 11.35 2.19
N ARG A 11 -17.36 11.79 3.17
CA ARG A 11 -16.23 12.72 2.92
C ARG A 11 -14.87 12.02 2.82
N ARG A 12 -14.77 10.80 3.33
CA ARG A 12 -13.53 10.00 3.35
C ARG A 12 -13.74 8.72 2.54
N LEU A 13 -12.79 8.40 1.68
CA LEU A 13 -12.89 7.24 0.79
C LEU A 13 -11.62 6.39 0.86
N ILE A 14 -11.78 5.08 0.99
CA ILE A 14 -10.75 4.11 0.60
C ILE A 14 -11.01 3.75 -0.86
N LEU A 15 -10.01 3.95 -1.70
CA LEU A 15 -10.04 3.66 -3.13
C LEU A 15 -8.98 2.63 -3.48
N THR A 16 -9.37 1.63 -4.24
CA THR A 16 -8.48 0.61 -4.77
C THR A 16 -8.90 0.20 -6.16
N ALA A 17 -7.97 -0.36 -6.93
CA ALA A 17 -8.29 -0.90 -8.24
C ALA A 17 -7.44 -2.12 -8.56
N ALA A 18 -7.97 -3.04 -9.36
CA ALA A 18 -7.27 -4.24 -9.81
C ALA A 18 -7.52 -4.51 -11.28
N GLY A 19 -6.48 -4.89 -12.02
CA GLY A 19 -6.61 -5.53 -13.32
C GLY A 19 -7.00 -7.01 -13.16
N PRO A 20 -7.37 -7.71 -14.25
CA PRO A 20 -7.92 -9.06 -14.21
C PRO A 20 -7.08 -10.08 -13.42
N THR A 21 -5.77 -10.01 -13.52
CA THR A 21 -4.85 -10.93 -12.80
C THR A 21 -4.82 -10.73 -11.30
N MET A 22 -5.36 -9.61 -10.82
CA MET A 22 -5.38 -9.21 -9.41
C MET A 22 -6.78 -9.21 -8.80
N HIS A 23 -7.85 -9.50 -9.59
CA HIS A 23 -9.22 -9.44 -9.08
C HIS A 23 -9.44 -10.36 -7.88
N ALA A 24 -9.00 -11.64 -7.95
CA ALA A 24 -9.14 -12.57 -6.82
C ALA A 24 -8.37 -12.09 -5.58
N VAL A 25 -7.15 -11.56 -5.76
CA VAL A 25 -6.37 -11.01 -4.65
C VAL A 25 -7.12 -9.85 -4.01
N LEU A 26 -7.62 -8.91 -4.81
CA LEU A 26 -8.36 -7.77 -4.30
C LEU A 26 -9.64 -8.20 -3.57
N HIS A 27 -10.52 -8.92 -4.25
CA HIS A 27 -11.87 -9.19 -3.73
C HIS A 27 -11.89 -10.20 -2.59
N ASP A 28 -11.07 -11.25 -2.66
CA ASP A 28 -11.10 -12.34 -1.70
C ASP A 28 -10.20 -12.09 -0.48
N LEU A 29 -9.14 -11.28 -0.62
CA LEU A 29 -8.12 -11.15 0.41
C LEU A 29 -7.99 -9.71 0.95
N SER A 30 -7.80 -8.71 0.09
CA SER A 30 -7.52 -7.34 0.52
C SER A 30 -8.78 -6.59 0.95
N LEU A 31 -9.82 -6.62 0.12
CA LEU A 31 -11.05 -5.86 0.30
C LEU A 31 -11.77 -6.12 1.64
N PRO A 32 -11.85 -7.35 2.16
CA PRO A 32 -12.40 -7.59 3.50
C PRO A 32 -11.67 -6.82 4.60
N SER A 33 -10.32 -6.71 4.51
CA SER A 33 -9.54 -5.92 5.47
C SER A 33 -9.79 -4.42 5.36
N PHE A 34 -9.94 -3.91 4.12
CA PHE A 34 -10.29 -2.51 3.86
C PHE A 34 -11.68 -2.15 4.38
N GLN A 35 -12.65 -3.04 4.20
CA GLN A 35 -14.02 -2.85 4.69
C GLN A 35 -14.07 -2.81 6.22
N ARG A 36 -13.34 -3.70 6.92
CA ARG A 36 -13.23 -3.70 8.37
C ARG A 36 -12.64 -2.38 8.87
N TYR A 37 -11.54 -1.94 8.30
CA TYR A 37 -10.90 -0.67 8.63
C TYR A 37 -11.82 0.52 8.34
N ALA A 38 -12.48 0.54 7.19
CA ALA A 38 -13.42 1.58 6.78
C ALA A 38 -14.59 1.70 7.75
N GLN A 39 -15.16 0.58 8.18
CA GLN A 39 -16.23 0.54 9.17
C GLN A 39 -15.79 1.17 10.50
N ARG A 40 -14.58 0.89 10.94
CA ARG A 40 -14.06 1.45 12.20
C ARG A 40 -13.82 2.95 12.11
N TRP A 41 -13.27 3.43 11.00
CA TRP A 41 -12.79 4.80 10.86
C TRP A 41 -13.71 5.72 10.04
N GLY A 42 -14.85 5.23 9.58
CA GLY A 42 -15.86 6.03 8.88
C GLY A 42 -15.47 6.39 7.45
N TYR A 43 -14.76 5.51 6.75
CA TYR A 43 -14.51 5.64 5.32
C TYR A 43 -15.61 4.94 4.52
N ALA A 44 -15.96 5.50 3.35
CA ALA A 44 -16.57 4.71 2.28
C ALA A 44 -15.50 3.83 1.62
N VAL A 45 -15.88 2.76 0.93
CA VAL A 45 -14.96 1.91 0.17
C VAL A 45 -15.42 1.82 -1.27
N ARG A 46 -14.49 2.04 -2.21
CA ARG A 46 -14.69 1.84 -3.64
C ARG A 46 -13.57 0.99 -4.23
N ALA A 47 -13.91 -0.21 -4.67
CA ALA A 47 -13.05 -1.07 -5.47
C ALA A 47 -13.42 -0.93 -6.95
N VAL A 48 -12.42 -0.85 -7.83
CA VAL A 48 -12.60 -0.68 -9.27
C VAL A 48 -11.95 -1.83 -10.01
N ASP A 49 -12.75 -2.58 -10.73
CA ASP A 49 -12.26 -3.61 -11.64
C ASP A 49 -11.88 -2.98 -12.97
N LEU A 50 -10.59 -3.01 -13.29
CA LEU A 50 -10.08 -2.48 -14.54
C LEU A 50 -10.27 -3.53 -15.65
N PRO A 51 -10.74 -3.13 -16.84
CA PRO A 51 -10.92 -4.04 -17.93
C PRO A 51 -9.58 -4.57 -18.46
N SER A 52 -9.60 -5.74 -19.09
CA SER A 52 -8.50 -6.17 -19.95
C SER A 52 -8.52 -5.33 -21.22
N ASP A 53 -7.43 -4.67 -21.53
CA ASP A 53 -7.27 -3.87 -22.74
C ASP A 53 -6.80 -4.71 -23.96
N GLY A 54 -6.65 -6.03 -23.78
CA GLY A 54 -6.14 -6.94 -24.80
C GLY A 54 -4.65 -6.83 -25.06
N SER A 55 -3.94 -5.92 -24.39
CA SER A 55 -2.49 -5.86 -24.38
C SER A 55 -1.92 -6.99 -23.53
N GLY A 56 -0.70 -7.43 -23.79
CA GLY A 56 -0.06 -8.45 -22.97
C GLY A 56 -0.01 -8.06 -21.48
N ALA A 57 0.20 -9.03 -20.59
CA ALA A 57 0.11 -8.86 -19.13
C ALA A 57 0.90 -7.66 -18.60
N ASP A 58 2.07 -7.37 -19.15
CA ASP A 58 2.92 -6.25 -18.71
C ASP A 58 2.33 -4.88 -19.08
N ALA A 59 1.77 -4.74 -20.30
CA ALA A 59 1.14 -3.50 -20.72
C ALA A 59 -0.16 -3.25 -19.95
N ALA A 60 -0.97 -4.29 -19.70
CA ALA A 60 -2.15 -4.20 -18.86
C ALA A 60 -1.80 -3.79 -17.41
N ALA A 61 -0.69 -4.31 -16.85
CA ALA A 61 -0.21 -3.92 -15.54
C ALA A 61 0.22 -2.44 -15.51
N GLN A 62 0.88 -1.95 -16.54
CA GLN A 62 1.26 -0.53 -16.64
C GLN A 62 0.02 0.36 -16.75
N THR A 63 -0.95 0.00 -17.60
CA THR A 63 -2.22 0.70 -17.73
C THR A 63 -2.98 0.77 -16.39
N ALA A 64 -3.00 -0.33 -15.65
CA ALA A 64 -3.63 -0.38 -14.32
C ALA A 64 -2.97 0.57 -13.32
N LYS A 65 -1.64 0.64 -13.30
CA LYS A 65 -0.89 1.56 -12.43
C LYS A 65 -1.20 3.02 -12.75
N TRP A 66 -1.27 3.40 -14.02
CA TRP A 66 -1.64 4.76 -14.42
C TRP A 66 -3.11 5.11 -14.17
N ALA A 67 -3.99 4.11 -14.16
CA ALA A 67 -5.39 4.31 -13.78
C ALA A 67 -5.53 4.87 -12.36
N LYS A 68 -4.58 4.55 -11.45
CA LYS A 68 -4.51 5.09 -10.09
C LYS A 68 -4.60 6.62 -10.06
N VAL A 69 -3.77 7.30 -10.83
CA VAL A 69 -3.68 8.78 -10.86
C VAL A 69 -5.02 9.39 -11.25
N ARG A 70 -5.64 8.89 -12.34
CA ARG A 70 -6.95 9.34 -12.79
C ARG A 70 -8.05 9.07 -11.76
N LEU A 71 -8.11 7.85 -11.23
CA LEU A 71 -9.12 7.45 -10.26
C LEU A 71 -9.04 8.27 -8.96
N LEU A 72 -7.81 8.57 -8.49
CA LEU A 72 -7.59 9.43 -7.33
C LEU A 72 -8.09 10.85 -7.59
N ARG A 73 -7.78 11.43 -8.76
CA ARG A 73 -8.23 12.76 -9.14
C ARG A 73 -9.77 12.84 -9.22
N GLU A 74 -10.41 11.86 -9.85
CA GLU A 74 -11.87 11.76 -9.92
C GLU A 74 -12.49 11.62 -8.52
N ALA A 75 -11.88 10.83 -7.65
CA ALA A 75 -12.37 10.63 -6.29
C ALA A 75 -12.29 11.88 -5.43
N LEU A 76 -11.21 12.66 -5.55
CA LEU A 76 -11.02 13.91 -4.80
C LEU A 76 -12.00 15.01 -5.22
N ALA A 77 -12.65 14.92 -6.38
CA ALA A 77 -13.72 15.82 -6.77
C ALA A 77 -14.99 15.67 -5.89
N GLY A 78 -15.21 14.50 -5.32
CA GLY A 78 -16.38 14.19 -4.49
C GLY A 78 -16.07 13.92 -3.01
N HIS A 79 -14.77 13.82 -2.64
CA HIS A 79 -14.34 13.47 -1.29
C HIS A 79 -13.26 14.43 -0.80
N GLU A 80 -13.30 14.73 0.48
CA GLU A 80 -12.29 15.57 1.12
C GLU A 80 -10.93 14.87 1.24
N MET A 81 -10.98 13.56 1.44
CA MET A 81 -9.83 12.72 1.70
C MET A 81 -9.99 11.37 1.02
N VAL A 82 -8.94 10.92 0.36
CA VAL A 82 -8.89 9.62 -0.30
C VAL A 82 -7.67 8.86 0.17
N LEU A 83 -7.88 7.68 0.73
CA LEU A 83 -6.83 6.70 1.01
C LEU A 83 -6.79 5.71 -0.14
N TRP A 84 -5.71 5.73 -0.90
CA TRP A 84 -5.41 4.69 -1.87
C TRP A 84 -4.73 3.51 -1.19
N LEU A 85 -5.18 2.31 -1.52
CA LEU A 85 -4.55 1.05 -1.15
C LEU A 85 -4.35 0.20 -2.42
N ASP A 86 -3.13 -0.23 -2.69
CA ASP A 86 -2.88 -1.16 -3.78
C ASP A 86 -3.60 -2.49 -3.52
N ALA A 87 -4.00 -3.18 -4.58
CA ALA A 87 -4.78 -4.42 -4.50
C ALA A 87 -4.06 -5.56 -3.75
N ASP A 88 -2.76 -5.45 -3.56
CA ASP A 88 -1.92 -6.39 -2.83
C ASP A 88 -1.45 -5.87 -1.46
N VAL A 89 -2.17 -4.92 -0.92
CA VAL A 89 -2.03 -4.48 0.47
C VAL A 89 -3.02 -5.25 1.34
N LEU A 90 -2.59 -5.68 2.53
CA LEU A 90 -3.45 -6.29 3.54
C LEU A 90 -3.37 -5.44 4.82
N LEU A 91 -4.49 -4.89 5.27
CA LEU A 91 -4.57 -4.20 6.55
C LEU A 91 -4.72 -5.23 7.68
N LEU A 92 -3.71 -5.31 8.53
CA LEU A 92 -3.66 -6.26 9.66
C LEU A 92 -4.27 -5.67 10.92
N ARG A 93 -4.10 -4.36 11.12
CA ARG A 93 -4.56 -3.64 12.30
C ARG A 93 -5.48 -2.50 11.91
N ASP A 94 -6.42 -2.19 12.80
CA ASP A 94 -7.38 -1.12 12.63
C ASP A 94 -7.51 -0.24 13.90
N ASP A 95 -6.51 -0.27 14.77
CA ASP A 95 -6.48 0.46 16.04
C ASP A 95 -6.01 1.92 15.92
N GLU A 96 -5.51 2.33 14.77
CA GLU A 96 -5.06 3.68 14.46
C GLU A 96 -5.64 4.17 13.13
N ASP A 97 -6.00 5.44 13.03
CA ASP A 97 -6.44 6.06 11.77
C ASP A 97 -5.22 6.63 11.03
N VAL A 98 -4.99 6.18 9.81
CA VAL A 98 -3.92 6.71 8.95
C VAL A 98 -3.98 8.23 8.76
N ALA A 99 -5.16 8.80 8.88
CA ALA A 99 -5.36 10.24 8.78
C ALA A 99 -4.71 11.04 9.92
N ASP A 100 -4.43 10.42 11.05
CA ASP A 100 -3.77 11.07 12.19
C ASP A 100 -2.29 11.39 11.88
N HIS A 101 -1.72 10.76 10.84
CA HIS A 101 -0.37 11.06 10.36
C HIS A 101 -0.30 12.20 9.34
N LEU A 102 -1.45 12.71 8.88
CA LEU A 102 -1.46 13.83 7.93
C LEU A 102 -1.41 15.16 8.68
N LEU A 103 -0.26 15.79 8.70
CA LEU A 103 -0.02 17.04 9.42
C LEU A 103 -0.89 18.21 8.91
N PRO A 104 -1.21 19.19 9.75
CA PRO A 104 -1.91 20.40 9.33
C PRO A 104 -1.15 21.12 8.21
N GLY A 105 -1.85 21.43 7.11
CA GLY A 105 -1.26 22.10 5.95
C GLY A 105 -0.70 21.15 4.89
N ASP A 106 -0.45 19.89 5.22
CA ASP A 106 -0.04 18.90 4.24
C ASP A 106 -1.25 18.35 3.45
N PHE A 107 -1.01 17.99 2.21
CA PHE A 107 -2.05 17.48 1.32
C PHE A 107 -1.92 15.98 1.04
N GLN A 108 -0.82 15.35 1.44
CA GLN A 108 -0.61 13.92 1.28
C GLN A 108 0.26 13.32 2.39
N ALA A 109 0.09 12.01 2.58
CA ALA A 109 0.97 11.19 3.40
C ALA A 109 1.34 9.90 2.67
N LEU A 110 2.62 9.55 2.70
CA LEU A 110 3.24 8.40 2.04
C LEU A 110 4.17 7.68 3.00
N ALA A 111 4.32 6.38 2.84
CA ALA A 111 5.37 5.63 3.54
C ALA A 111 6.70 5.69 2.77
N LEU A 112 7.80 5.77 3.52
CA LEU A 112 9.14 5.64 2.97
C LEU A 112 9.53 4.17 2.95
N GLU A 113 9.89 3.69 1.79
CA GLU A 113 10.46 2.37 1.59
C GLU A 113 11.98 2.47 1.64
N GLN A 114 12.60 1.71 2.53
CA GLN A 114 14.06 1.68 2.67
C GLN A 114 14.62 0.40 2.04
N VAL A 115 15.68 0.54 1.27
CA VAL A 115 16.43 -0.57 0.68
C VAL A 115 17.91 -0.40 1.06
N PRO A 116 18.33 -0.87 2.26
CA PRO A 116 19.66 -0.60 2.81
C PRO A 116 20.81 -1.07 1.92
N ALA A 117 20.68 -2.25 1.33
CA ALA A 117 21.70 -2.81 0.43
C ALA A 117 21.97 -1.94 -0.81
N GLU A 118 20.99 -1.13 -1.23
CA GLU A 118 21.09 -0.25 -2.37
C GLU A 118 21.24 1.23 -1.96
N HIS A 119 21.37 1.50 -0.67
CA HIS A 119 21.40 2.85 -0.10
C HIS A 119 20.26 3.74 -0.59
N ARG A 120 19.08 3.15 -0.80
CA ARG A 120 17.90 3.82 -1.32
C ARG A 120 16.85 4.06 -0.24
N VAL A 121 16.19 5.21 -0.35
CA VAL A 121 14.95 5.54 0.38
C VAL A 121 13.98 6.14 -0.62
N ASN A 122 12.85 5.51 -0.83
CA ASN A 122 11.83 5.96 -1.79
C ASN A 122 10.46 6.12 -1.15
N PRO A 123 9.70 7.17 -1.45
CA PRO A 123 8.26 7.18 -1.25
C PRO A 123 7.60 6.03 -2.03
N ASN A 124 6.71 5.30 -1.36
CA ASN A 124 5.94 4.22 -1.97
C ASN A 124 4.46 4.59 -2.02
N THR A 125 3.82 4.42 -3.18
CA THR A 125 2.44 4.81 -3.45
C THR A 125 1.42 3.70 -3.20
N GLY A 126 1.83 2.57 -2.62
CA GLY A 126 0.92 1.44 -2.33
C GLY A 126 -0.06 1.72 -1.20
N VAL A 127 0.36 2.56 -0.23
CA VAL A 127 -0.49 3.18 0.77
C VAL A 127 -0.30 4.69 0.65
N TRP A 128 -1.32 5.39 0.18
CA TRP A 128 -1.21 6.82 -0.16
C TRP A 128 -2.45 7.59 0.26
N LEU A 129 -2.30 8.46 1.24
CA LEU A 129 -3.36 9.34 1.70
C LEU A 129 -3.26 10.70 1.01
N LEU A 130 -4.37 11.19 0.49
CA LEU A 130 -4.48 12.45 -0.26
C LEU A 130 -5.64 13.29 0.27
N ARG A 131 -5.47 14.63 0.31
CA ARG A 131 -6.47 15.55 0.83
C ARG A 131 -6.51 16.88 0.05
N GLY A 132 -7.73 17.27 -0.33
CA GLY A 132 -8.05 18.61 -0.80
C GLY A 132 -7.47 19.02 -2.17
N PRO A 133 -7.63 20.29 -2.57
CA PRO A 133 -7.29 20.77 -3.92
C PRO A 133 -5.80 20.62 -4.27
N SER A 134 -4.90 20.82 -3.32
CA SER A 134 -3.46 20.66 -3.58
C SER A 134 -3.06 19.24 -3.96
N ALA A 135 -3.83 18.23 -3.53
CA ALA A 135 -3.64 16.86 -3.99
C ALA A 135 -4.03 16.72 -5.48
N VAL A 136 -5.08 17.41 -5.92
CA VAL A 136 -5.47 17.43 -7.34
C VAL A 136 -4.37 18.10 -8.17
N ASP A 137 -3.86 19.25 -7.74
CA ASP A 137 -2.76 19.95 -8.43
C ASP A 137 -1.50 19.07 -8.54
N PHE A 138 -1.22 18.30 -7.48
CA PHE A 138 -0.12 17.34 -7.48
C PHE A 138 -0.35 16.20 -8.48
N LEU A 139 -1.55 15.61 -8.50
CA LEU A 139 -1.90 14.54 -9.45
C LEU A 139 -1.85 15.04 -10.90
N ASP A 140 -2.28 16.28 -11.16
CA ASP A 140 -2.15 16.91 -12.47
C ASP A 140 -0.67 17.10 -12.87
N GLN A 141 0.21 17.39 -11.91
CA GLN A 141 1.66 17.43 -12.17
C GLN A 141 2.21 16.03 -12.47
N VAL A 142 1.80 15.01 -11.72
CA VAL A 142 2.19 13.62 -11.97
C VAL A 142 1.77 13.18 -13.38
N GLU A 143 0.54 13.48 -13.79
CA GLU A 143 0.02 13.17 -15.11
C GLU A 143 0.80 13.91 -16.24
N ARG A 144 1.13 15.19 -16.03
CA ARG A 144 1.93 15.98 -16.99
C ARG A 144 3.35 15.45 -17.15
N LEU A 145 3.97 14.96 -16.09
CA LEU A 145 5.30 14.34 -16.13
C LEU A 145 5.30 13.03 -16.91
N GLY A 146 4.18 12.30 -16.85
CA GLY A 146 4.02 11.04 -17.54
C GLY A 146 5.00 9.95 -17.12
N PRO A 147 5.10 8.87 -17.90
CA PRO A 147 5.99 7.76 -17.60
C PRO A 147 7.44 8.19 -17.46
N GLN A 148 8.07 7.80 -16.36
CA GLN A 148 9.49 8.02 -16.11
C GLN A 148 10.30 6.79 -16.50
N PRO A 149 11.57 6.91 -16.90
CA PRO A 149 12.41 5.75 -17.18
C PRO A 149 12.47 4.80 -15.98
N GLY A 150 12.43 3.49 -16.24
CA GLY A 150 12.45 2.44 -15.24
C GLY A 150 11.09 1.77 -15.00
N PRO A 151 11.02 0.78 -14.11
CA PRO A 151 9.84 -0.07 -13.91
C PRO A 151 8.77 0.57 -12.99
N TRP A 152 8.93 1.83 -12.60
CA TRP A 152 8.21 2.47 -11.50
C TRP A 152 6.81 2.99 -11.85
N ALA A 153 6.44 3.03 -13.14
CA ALA A 153 5.14 3.49 -13.63
C ALA A 153 4.71 4.84 -13.00
N ASP A 154 3.52 4.88 -12.37
CA ASP A 154 2.98 6.04 -11.66
C ASP A 154 3.90 6.53 -10.54
N GLN A 155 4.49 5.61 -9.77
CA GLN A 155 5.41 5.96 -8.69
C GLN A 155 6.63 6.74 -9.20
N GLY A 156 7.16 6.43 -10.38
CA GLY A 156 8.26 7.19 -10.97
C GLY A 156 7.90 8.65 -11.22
N ALA A 157 6.69 8.93 -11.70
CA ALA A 157 6.22 10.29 -11.90
C ALA A 157 5.94 11.02 -10.57
N VAL A 158 5.45 10.30 -9.55
CA VAL A 158 5.30 10.83 -8.18
C VAL A 158 6.65 11.25 -7.61
N LEU A 159 7.66 10.39 -7.72
CA LEU A 159 9.04 10.68 -7.28
C LEU A 159 9.61 11.92 -8.00
N ALA A 160 9.42 12.01 -9.32
CA ALA A 160 9.85 13.16 -10.10
C ALA A 160 9.11 14.43 -9.67
N ALA A 161 7.80 14.39 -9.43
CA ALA A 161 7.00 15.52 -8.96
C ALA A 161 7.43 16.00 -7.57
N LEU A 162 7.84 15.08 -6.69
CA LEU A 162 8.40 15.39 -5.39
C LEU A 162 9.81 15.97 -5.45
N GLY A 163 10.47 15.92 -6.62
CA GLY A 163 11.86 16.35 -6.77
C GLY A 163 12.84 15.36 -6.15
N TRP A 164 12.50 14.07 -6.15
CA TRP A 164 13.37 13.01 -5.71
C TRP A 164 14.50 12.80 -6.72
N ASP A 165 15.73 12.57 -6.24
CA ASP A 165 16.88 12.37 -7.11
C ASP A 165 16.94 10.91 -7.61
N ARG A 166 17.35 10.79 -8.87
CA ARG A 166 17.86 9.53 -9.40
C ARG A 166 19.31 9.38 -8.99
N GLY A 167 19.70 8.20 -8.52
CA GLY A 167 21.12 7.85 -8.45
C GLY A 167 21.73 7.74 -9.86
N ASP A 168 23.04 7.62 -9.92
CA ASP A 168 23.80 7.51 -11.18
C ASP A 168 23.45 6.29 -12.04
N GLU A 169 22.78 5.30 -11.44
CA GLU A 169 22.28 4.12 -12.13
C GLU A 169 20.81 4.31 -12.50
N SER A 170 20.47 3.98 -13.72
CA SER A 170 19.23 4.32 -14.43
C SER A 170 17.90 3.88 -13.79
N TYR A 171 17.92 3.21 -12.64
CA TYR A 171 16.75 2.66 -11.97
C TYR A 171 16.56 3.08 -10.51
N ALA A 172 17.52 3.79 -9.94
CA ALA A 172 17.52 4.08 -8.51
C ALA A 172 17.08 5.51 -8.22
N TRP A 173 15.86 5.66 -7.78
CA TRP A 173 15.43 6.85 -7.08
C TRP A 173 15.97 6.75 -5.65
N ALA A 174 17.08 7.41 -5.37
CA ALA A 174 17.89 7.06 -4.22
C ALA A 174 17.63 7.91 -2.98
N ARG A 175 17.23 9.17 -3.14
CA ARG A 175 17.19 10.13 -2.02
C ARG A 175 16.36 11.36 -2.37
N PRO A 176 15.95 12.14 -1.35
CA PRO A 176 15.43 13.48 -1.57
C PRO A 176 16.43 14.30 -2.37
N GLY A 177 16.01 14.82 -3.52
CA GLY A 177 16.80 15.72 -4.35
C GLY A 177 16.69 17.17 -3.87
N ARG A 178 16.61 18.10 -4.82
CA ARG A 178 16.41 19.52 -4.49
C ARG A 178 15.07 19.82 -3.85
N GLY A 179 14.19 18.81 -3.83
CA GLY A 179 12.83 18.94 -3.37
C GLY A 179 11.93 19.70 -4.34
N SER A 180 10.69 19.80 -3.98
CA SER A 180 9.68 20.57 -4.69
C SER A 180 8.72 21.21 -3.68
N PRO A 181 7.87 22.17 -4.09
CA PRO A 181 6.82 22.69 -3.22
C PRO A 181 5.86 21.60 -2.71
N TYR A 182 5.77 20.48 -3.41
CA TYR A 182 4.96 19.33 -2.99
C TYR A 182 5.62 18.53 -1.88
N LEU A 183 6.95 18.37 -1.92
CA LEU A 183 7.70 17.64 -0.90
C LEU A 183 7.56 18.30 0.48
N THR A 184 7.62 19.64 0.55
CA THR A 184 7.50 20.40 1.80
C THR A 184 6.11 20.34 2.44
N ARG A 185 5.14 19.76 1.75
CA ARG A 185 3.75 19.58 2.18
C ARG A 185 3.33 18.09 2.12
N THR A 186 4.29 17.22 2.35
CA THR A 186 4.12 15.77 2.38
C THR A 186 4.45 15.28 3.77
N SER A 187 3.49 14.65 4.43
CA SER A 187 3.70 13.90 5.67
C SER A 187 4.26 12.51 5.37
N TRP A 188 4.95 11.93 6.33
CA TRP A 188 5.51 10.59 6.21
C TRP A 188 4.78 9.63 7.15
N LEU A 189 4.22 8.57 6.58
CA LEU A 189 3.65 7.48 7.37
C LEU A 189 4.75 6.69 8.08
N PRO A 190 4.51 6.22 9.29
CA PRO A 190 5.39 5.24 9.92
C PRO A 190 5.60 4.00 9.02
N PRO A 191 6.78 3.36 9.07
CA PRO A 191 7.10 2.21 8.20
C PRO A 191 6.07 1.08 8.24
N GLY A 192 5.42 0.89 9.39
CA GLY A 192 4.38 -0.13 9.57
C GLY A 192 3.11 0.07 8.74
N TRP A 193 2.91 1.24 8.12
CA TRP A 193 1.77 1.50 7.23
C TRP A 193 1.96 1.00 5.79
N ASN A 194 3.17 0.61 5.42
CA ASN A 194 3.44 0.04 4.09
C ASN A 194 4.61 -0.93 4.16
N GLN A 195 4.54 -1.87 5.12
CA GLN A 195 5.59 -2.84 5.36
C GLN A 195 5.67 -3.83 4.19
N PRO A 196 6.80 -3.94 3.49
CA PRO A 196 6.97 -4.98 2.49
C PRO A 196 6.87 -6.37 3.12
N TYR A 197 6.10 -7.26 2.49
CA TYR A 197 6.10 -8.66 2.90
C TYR A 197 7.41 -9.31 2.50
N VAL A 198 8.14 -9.86 3.46
CA VAL A 198 9.47 -10.47 3.24
C VAL A 198 9.52 -11.95 3.66
N ASP A 199 8.67 -12.36 4.59
CA ASP A 199 8.66 -13.72 5.12
C ASP A 199 8.21 -14.75 4.09
N GLY A 200 8.89 -15.92 4.07
CA GLY A 200 8.53 -17.03 3.20
C GLY A 200 8.69 -16.77 1.70
N ARG A 201 9.36 -15.68 1.29
CA ARG A 201 9.66 -15.45 -0.12
C ARG A 201 10.75 -16.41 -0.60
N ALA A 202 10.43 -17.17 -1.64
CA ALA A 202 11.43 -17.85 -2.43
C ALA A 202 11.75 -17.03 -3.69
N THR A 203 12.90 -17.23 -4.29
CA THR A 203 13.34 -16.48 -5.48
C THR A 203 12.36 -16.68 -6.65
N GLU A 204 11.84 -17.90 -6.82
CA GLU A 204 10.85 -18.26 -7.83
C GLU A 204 9.48 -17.59 -7.65
N ASP A 205 9.19 -17.10 -6.45
CA ASP A 205 7.95 -16.39 -6.14
C ASP A 205 7.96 -14.94 -6.59
N CYS A 206 9.12 -14.41 -6.93
CA CYS A 206 9.32 -13.00 -7.21
C CYS A 206 9.48 -12.71 -8.69
N PHE A 207 9.01 -11.53 -9.10
CA PHE A 207 9.39 -10.98 -10.39
C PHE A 207 10.87 -10.63 -10.37
N ASN A 208 11.63 -11.17 -11.29
CA ASN A 208 13.08 -10.98 -11.38
C ASN A 208 13.80 -11.39 -10.07
N SER A 209 14.94 -10.78 -9.79
CA SER A 209 15.74 -10.99 -8.58
C SER A 209 15.24 -10.20 -7.36
N SER A 210 13.99 -9.78 -7.34
CA SER A 210 13.43 -8.93 -6.27
C SER A 210 13.50 -9.55 -4.87
N ALA A 211 13.57 -10.89 -4.75
CA ALA A 211 13.64 -11.57 -3.45
C ALA A 211 14.83 -11.06 -2.60
N VAL A 212 16.00 -10.92 -3.19
CA VAL A 212 17.20 -10.43 -2.49
C VAL A 212 17.02 -8.99 -2.01
N SER A 213 16.47 -8.14 -2.87
CA SER A 213 16.21 -6.73 -2.56
C SER A 213 15.20 -6.55 -1.41
N TYR A 214 14.30 -7.51 -1.19
CA TYR A 214 13.33 -7.44 -0.10
C TYR A 214 13.83 -8.02 1.21
N ALA A 215 14.75 -8.98 1.18
CA ALA A 215 15.28 -9.64 2.38
C ALA A 215 15.97 -8.66 3.35
N ASP A 216 16.60 -7.61 2.82
CA ASP A 216 17.36 -6.64 3.60
C ASP A 216 16.53 -5.45 4.10
N ARG A 217 15.21 -5.47 3.88
CA ARG A 217 14.36 -4.34 4.28
C ARG A 217 14.05 -4.36 5.76
N PRO A 218 14.06 -3.17 6.41
CA PRO A 218 13.63 -3.08 7.80
C PRO A 218 12.19 -3.57 7.94
N THR A 219 11.94 -4.36 8.97
CA THR A 219 10.60 -4.83 9.33
C THR A 219 10.19 -4.24 10.68
N VAL A 220 8.88 -4.14 10.90
CA VAL A 220 8.31 -3.78 12.20
C VAL A 220 7.51 -4.97 12.74
N ASP A 221 7.54 -5.17 14.06
CA ASP A 221 6.95 -6.36 14.69
C ASP A 221 5.43 -6.46 14.52
N ALA A 222 4.73 -5.35 14.45
CA ALA A 222 3.27 -5.32 14.32
C ALA A 222 2.82 -4.26 13.32
N PRO A 223 3.00 -4.50 12.01
CA PRO A 223 2.63 -3.53 10.99
C PRO A 223 1.12 -3.33 10.91
N HIS A 224 0.69 -2.11 10.57
CA HIS A 224 -0.70 -1.83 10.24
C HIS A 224 -1.08 -2.40 8.87
N ALA A 225 -0.15 -2.35 7.93
CA ALA A 225 -0.36 -2.82 6.57
C ALA A 225 0.86 -3.60 6.04
N LEU A 226 0.62 -4.77 5.48
CA LEU A 226 1.60 -5.52 4.68
C LEU A 226 1.33 -5.30 3.20
N HIS A 227 2.39 -5.06 2.44
CA HIS A 227 2.34 -4.86 1.01
C HIS A 227 3.10 -6.00 0.30
N PHE A 228 2.39 -6.79 -0.50
CA PHE A 228 2.91 -7.97 -1.18
C PHE A 228 3.49 -7.64 -2.55
N MET A 229 4.18 -6.51 -2.64
CA MET A 229 4.81 -6.04 -3.87
C MET A 229 5.92 -6.97 -4.35
N GLY A 230 6.14 -7.03 -5.66
CA GLY A 230 7.24 -7.79 -6.28
C GLY A 230 7.02 -9.31 -6.33
N LEU A 231 5.88 -9.82 -5.90
CA LEU A 231 5.51 -11.24 -6.02
C LEU A 231 4.78 -11.52 -7.35
N THR A 232 4.96 -12.73 -7.88
CA THR A 232 4.10 -13.23 -8.96
C THR A 232 2.63 -13.29 -8.49
N PRO A 233 1.63 -13.22 -9.38
CA PRO A 233 0.22 -13.29 -8.98
C PRO A 233 -0.12 -14.53 -8.13
N GLN A 234 0.43 -15.68 -8.49
CA GLN A 234 0.22 -16.95 -7.80
C GLN A 234 0.84 -16.95 -6.40
N ALA A 235 2.08 -16.49 -6.28
CA ALA A 235 2.77 -16.39 -5.01
C ALA A 235 2.07 -15.40 -4.08
N ARG A 236 1.67 -14.24 -4.61
CA ARG A 236 0.92 -13.23 -3.89
C ARG A 236 -0.37 -13.79 -3.31
N HIS A 237 -1.19 -14.44 -4.14
CA HIS A 237 -2.42 -15.07 -3.68
C HIS A 237 -2.15 -16.13 -2.59
N ARG A 238 -1.16 -16.99 -2.77
CA ARG A 238 -0.79 -18.02 -1.80
C ARG A 238 -0.39 -17.44 -0.45
N HIS A 239 0.53 -16.47 -0.43
CA HIS A 239 1.03 -15.88 0.81
C HIS A 239 -0.03 -15.05 1.53
N MET A 240 -0.80 -14.26 0.81
CA MET A 240 -1.91 -13.49 1.39
C MET A 240 -3.01 -14.39 1.96
N SER A 241 -3.38 -15.47 1.26
CA SER A 241 -4.36 -16.44 1.75
C SER A 241 -3.90 -17.11 3.03
N ALA A 242 -2.63 -17.52 3.10
CA ALA A 242 -2.08 -18.16 4.31
C ALA A 242 -2.13 -17.20 5.50
N LEU A 243 -1.76 -15.93 5.32
CA LEU A 243 -1.80 -14.94 6.38
C LEU A 243 -3.23 -14.61 6.81
N THR A 244 -4.16 -14.46 5.87
CA THR A 244 -5.57 -14.20 6.16
C THR A 244 -6.19 -15.33 6.97
N ALA A 245 -5.87 -16.59 6.65
CA ALA A 245 -6.33 -17.76 7.41
C ALA A 245 -5.79 -17.77 8.84
N LEU A 246 -4.51 -17.40 9.04
CA LEU A 246 -3.89 -17.32 10.36
C LEU A 246 -4.53 -16.22 11.22
N THR A 247 -4.78 -15.03 10.64
CA THR A 247 -5.42 -13.93 11.36
C THR A 247 -6.87 -14.23 11.70
N ALA A 248 -7.62 -14.91 10.83
CA ALA A 248 -8.98 -15.35 11.11
C ALA A 248 -9.04 -16.40 12.23
N SER A 249 -8.09 -17.36 12.24
CA SER A 249 -7.99 -18.37 13.31
C SER A 249 -7.63 -17.75 14.66
N ALA A 250 -6.71 -16.78 14.68
CA ALA A 250 -6.36 -16.03 15.88
C ALA A 250 -7.56 -15.23 16.42
N ALA A 251 -8.34 -14.59 15.56
CA ALA A 251 -9.54 -13.85 15.95
C ALA A 251 -10.63 -14.78 16.51
N ALA A 252 -10.78 -16.00 15.98
CA ALA A 252 -11.76 -16.98 16.47
C ALA A 252 -11.41 -17.51 17.88
N ILE A 253 -10.14 -17.50 18.28
CA ILE A 253 -9.69 -17.95 19.61
C ILE A 253 -9.91 -16.86 20.68
N VAL A 254 -10.09 -15.60 20.28
CA VAL A 254 -10.08 -14.43 21.17
C VAL A 254 -11.48 -13.96 21.62
N THR A 255 -12.51 -14.79 21.48
CA THR A 255 -13.87 -14.38 21.89
C THR A 255 -14.08 -14.20 23.40
N ASP A 256 -13.06 -14.39 24.26
CA ASP A 256 -13.25 -14.33 25.72
C ASP A 256 -12.29 -13.40 26.51
N ASP A 257 -11.29 -12.73 25.89
CA ASP A 257 -10.40 -11.87 26.68
C ASP A 257 -9.71 -10.77 25.84
N ASP A 258 -10.34 -9.60 25.77
CA ASP A 258 -9.85 -8.41 25.02
C ASP A 258 -8.43 -7.92 25.43
N HIS A 259 -7.92 -8.34 26.62
CA HIS A 259 -6.60 -7.96 27.11
C HIS A 259 -5.49 -8.93 26.65
N ALA A 260 -5.79 -10.18 26.43
CA ALA A 260 -4.82 -11.21 26.03
C ALA A 260 -4.43 -11.11 24.55
N TRP A 261 -5.25 -10.45 23.74
CA TRP A 261 -5.02 -10.31 22.29
C TRP A 261 -3.82 -9.40 21.97
N ARG A 262 -3.65 -8.29 22.69
CA ARG A 262 -2.56 -7.32 22.45
C ARG A 262 -1.17 -7.92 22.66
N HIS A 263 -1.04 -8.92 23.54
CA HIS A 263 0.23 -9.61 23.78
C HIS A 263 0.50 -10.76 22.81
N ARG A 264 -0.52 -11.39 22.26
CA ARG A 264 -0.33 -12.59 21.39
C ARG A 264 -0.06 -12.28 19.92
N VAL A 265 -0.52 -11.16 19.39
CA VAL A 265 -0.19 -10.75 18.01
C VAL A 265 1.26 -10.22 17.92
N GLY A 266 1.78 -9.66 19.02
CA GLY A 266 3.19 -9.29 19.13
C GLY A 266 4.16 -10.48 19.23
N ASP A 267 3.67 -11.66 19.67
CA ASP A 267 4.50 -12.86 19.89
C ASP A 267 4.39 -13.89 18.76
N VAL A 268 3.57 -13.64 17.73
CA VAL A 268 3.55 -14.50 16.54
C VAL A 268 4.78 -14.21 15.70
N HIS A 269 5.89 -14.86 16.05
CA HIS A 269 6.96 -15.08 15.10
C HIS A 269 6.36 -15.88 13.94
N LEU A 270 6.22 -15.24 12.76
CA LEU A 270 5.84 -15.91 11.53
C LEU A 270 6.98 -16.85 11.10
N THR A 271 7.16 -17.95 11.82
CA THR A 271 8.04 -19.04 11.39
C THR A 271 7.29 -19.80 10.29
N ALA A 272 7.88 -19.84 9.11
CA ALA A 272 7.42 -20.71 8.04
C ALA A 272 7.25 -22.14 8.56
N PRO A 273 6.22 -22.90 8.13
CA PRO A 273 6.09 -24.30 8.50
C PRO A 273 7.34 -25.03 8.01
N GLN A 274 8.11 -25.58 8.95
CA GLN A 274 9.25 -26.43 8.63
C GLN A 274 8.73 -27.64 7.85
N GLY A 275 9.20 -27.78 6.61
CA GLY A 275 8.87 -28.91 5.77
C GLY A 275 9.22 -30.21 6.49
N THR A 276 8.29 -31.14 6.50
CA THR A 276 8.50 -32.51 6.98
C THR A 276 9.63 -33.14 6.17
N PRO A 277 10.68 -33.64 6.78
CA PRO A 277 11.73 -34.37 6.04
C PRO A 277 11.13 -35.64 5.43
N ALA A 278 11.53 -35.91 4.20
CA ALA A 278 11.16 -37.09 3.44
C ALA A 278 11.69 -38.40 4.04
#